data_8f95f89237346bc37a502944adae3bd0
#
_entry.id   8f95f89237346bc37a502944adae3bd0
#
_cell.length_a   1.000
_cell.length_b   1.000
_cell.length_c   1.000
_cell.angle_alpha   90.00
_cell.angle_beta   90.00
_cell.angle_gamma   90.00
#
_symmetry.space_group_name_H-M   'P 1'
#
loop_
_entity.id
_entity.type
_entity.pdbx_description
1 polymer ?
#
loop_
_entity_poly.entity_id
_entity_poly.type
_entity_poly.pdbx_seq_one_letter_code
_entity_poly.pdbx_strand_id
1 'polypeptide(L)'
;MGLAVALRELGAEALVAAPPDEDFVTLLARVGVPLVPLGPTVRSVVARPKPPDAQAAFRLAPELVAARFEVLGAAAPECDALLATGLLPAGARDVAEKLGIPYVLAGFHTMGLPSRHFRPGRRPGTPSSEDETDYQVLWQQDAQRVNDLYGPALNSHRAAIGLPPVDNVRDYVFTDRPWLAADPVLWPSKGLTELDVVQTGAWILPDDRPLPAELESFLDAGEPPVYVGFGSMAAYVSTDIARVAIESVRAQGRRVLLARGWAGLSAIDDAEDCFVVGEVNQQALFHRVAAVVHHGGAGTTTTASRAGVPQVVVPQIADQPHWAARVAELGIGVAHEGSTPTGDSLSAALAAALAPETRARAGTVAGTIQSDGATVAAKLLLDLAGQ
;
A
#
# COMPACT_ATOMS: atom_id res chain seq x y z
N MET A 1 4.47 5.47 -8.46
CA MET A 1 5.73 5.38 -9.25
C MET A 1 5.55 4.51 -10.48
N GLY A 2 5.10 3.25 -10.42
CA GLY A 2 4.89 2.42 -11.61
C GLY A 2 4.04 3.09 -12.69
N LEU A 3 2.94 3.75 -12.32
CA LEU A 3 2.12 4.52 -13.26
C LEU A 3 2.91 5.69 -13.90
N ALA A 4 3.70 6.42 -13.13
CA ALA A 4 4.48 7.54 -13.66
C ALA A 4 5.53 7.09 -14.68
N VAL A 5 6.16 5.94 -14.44
CA VAL A 5 7.08 5.32 -15.41
C VAL A 5 6.33 4.88 -16.67
N ALA A 6 5.20 4.20 -16.52
CA ALA A 6 4.37 3.75 -17.66
C ALA A 6 3.86 4.93 -18.51
N LEU A 7 3.49 6.07 -17.90
CA LEU A 7 3.12 7.27 -18.63
C LEU A 7 4.30 7.80 -19.47
N ARG A 8 5.49 7.84 -18.89
CA ARG A 8 6.70 8.29 -19.61
C ARG A 8 7.09 7.36 -20.76
N GLU A 9 6.93 6.05 -20.57
CA GLU A 9 7.14 5.06 -21.65
C GLU A 9 6.17 5.25 -22.82
N LEU A 10 4.97 5.80 -22.54
CA LEU A 10 3.99 6.17 -23.56
C LEU A 10 4.18 7.61 -24.11
N GLY A 11 5.25 8.30 -23.73
CA GLY A 11 5.62 9.62 -24.24
C GLY A 11 5.01 10.81 -23.49
N ALA A 12 4.35 10.58 -22.36
CA ALA A 12 3.84 11.67 -21.52
C ALA A 12 4.87 12.13 -20.48
N GLU A 13 4.77 13.35 -20.04
CA GLU A 13 5.49 13.85 -18.88
C GLU A 13 4.74 13.49 -17.60
N ALA A 14 5.44 13.08 -16.56
CA ALA A 14 4.87 12.73 -15.29
C ALA A 14 5.59 13.43 -14.14
N LEU A 15 4.81 14.00 -13.24
CA LEU A 15 5.24 14.69 -12.02
C LEU A 15 4.60 14.02 -10.81
N VAL A 16 5.34 13.78 -9.74
CA VAL A 16 4.83 13.14 -8.52
C VAL A 16 4.90 14.12 -7.35
N ALA A 17 3.74 14.51 -6.82
CA ALA A 17 3.66 15.23 -5.55
C ALA A 17 3.52 14.23 -4.40
N ALA A 18 4.52 14.16 -3.51
CA ALA A 18 4.56 13.19 -2.41
C ALA A 18 5.40 13.70 -1.21
N PRO A 19 5.25 13.07 -0.03
CA PRO A 19 6.12 13.34 1.11
C PRO A 19 7.61 13.18 0.74
N PRO A 20 8.48 14.09 1.21
CA PRO A 20 9.90 14.12 0.81
C PRO A 20 10.76 13.18 1.66
N ASP A 21 10.32 11.93 1.86
CA ASP A 21 11.15 10.90 2.46
C ASP A 21 12.32 10.54 1.54
N GLU A 22 13.51 10.36 2.08
CA GLU A 22 14.74 10.08 1.33
C GLU A 22 14.59 8.86 0.40
N ASP A 23 13.89 7.82 0.87
CA ASP A 23 13.62 6.62 0.09
C ASP A 23 12.81 6.95 -1.18
N PHE A 24 11.80 7.84 -1.07
CA PHE A 24 10.97 8.25 -2.22
C PHE A 24 11.72 9.18 -3.16
N VAL A 25 12.50 10.12 -2.61
CA VAL A 25 13.37 11.02 -3.38
C VAL A 25 14.34 10.20 -4.24
N THR A 26 15.05 9.26 -3.61
CA THR A 26 16.03 8.40 -4.27
C THR A 26 15.38 7.53 -5.35
N LEU A 27 14.23 6.91 -5.04
CA LEU A 27 13.53 6.04 -5.98
C LEU A 27 12.98 6.81 -7.19
N LEU A 28 12.39 7.98 -7.00
CA LEU A 28 11.88 8.82 -8.08
C LEU A 28 13.02 9.37 -8.94
N ALA A 29 14.12 9.80 -8.33
CA ALA A 29 15.32 10.24 -9.04
C ALA A 29 15.89 9.12 -9.92
N ARG A 30 15.96 7.89 -9.42
CA ARG A 30 16.44 6.72 -10.18
C ARG A 30 15.61 6.47 -11.45
N VAL A 31 14.30 6.64 -11.39
CA VAL A 31 13.41 6.45 -12.54
C VAL A 31 13.19 7.74 -13.35
N GLY A 32 13.89 8.82 -12.98
CA GLY A 32 13.85 10.11 -13.69
C GLY A 32 12.50 10.82 -13.60
N VAL A 33 11.69 10.58 -12.56
CA VAL A 33 10.42 11.25 -12.33
C VAL A 33 10.62 12.39 -11.32
N PRO A 34 10.31 13.66 -11.67
CA PRO A 34 10.42 14.77 -10.74
C PRO A 34 9.52 14.60 -9.50
N LEU A 35 10.06 14.90 -8.32
CA LEU A 35 9.32 14.96 -7.07
C LEU A 35 9.00 16.42 -6.71
N VAL A 36 7.73 16.69 -6.45
CA VAL A 36 7.27 17.91 -5.79
C VAL A 36 6.99 17.59 -4.33
N PRO A 37 7.74 18.16 -3.36
CA PRO A 37 7.53 17.90 -1.95
C PRO A 37 6.12 18.31 -1.51
N LEU A 38 5.36 17.37 -0.91
CA LEU A 38 4.01 17.61 -0.42
C LEU A 38 3.83 17.03 0.99
N GLY A 39 3.67 17.89 1.97
CA GLY A 39 3.45 17.51 3.37
C GLY A 39 4.72 17.03 4.10
N PRO A 40 4.56 16.56 5.36
CA PRO A 40 5.66 16.04 6.15
C PRO A 40 6.11 14.66 5.68
N THR A 41 7.34 14.25 6.03
CA THR A 41 7.82 12.89 5.74
C THR A 41 6.97 11.82 6.44
N VAL A 42 6.74 10.70 5.78
CA VAL A 42 6.01 9.55 6.34
C VAL A 42 6.73 9.05 7.60
N ARG A 43 8.08 9.00 7.58
CA ARG A 43 8.87 8.62 8.75
C ARG A 43 8.56 9.48 9.97
N SER A 44 8.40 10.79 9.81
CA SER A 44 8.07 11.70 10.91
C SER A 44 6.66 11.50 11.47
N VAL A 45 5.73 11.04 10.62
CA VAL A 45 4.35 10.76 11.03
C VAL A 45 4.26 9.40 11.73
N VAL A 46 4.90 8.37 11.18
CA VAL A 46 4.89 6.99 11.72
C VAL A 46 5.69 6.87 13.02
N ALA A 47 6.76 7.65 13.17
CA ALA A 47 7.58 7.67 14.40
C ALA A 47 6.85 8.27 15.63
N ARG A 48 5.66 8.84 15.47
CA ARG A 48 4.87 9.36 16.60
C ARG A 48 4.33 8.19 17.43
N PRO A 49 4.51 8.23 18.77
CA PRO A 49 4.21 7.08 19.63
C PRO A 49 2.71 6.77 19.79
N LYS A 50 1.82 7.61 19.26
CA LYS A 50 0.36 7.40 19.25
C LYS A 50 -0.26 7.95 17.98
N PRO A 51 -1.33 7.28 17.45
CA PRO A 51 -2.17 7.90 16.44
C PRO A 51 -2.64 9.27 16.90
N PRO A 52 -2.80 10.25 15.99
CA PRO A 52 -3.32 11.55 16.38
C PRO A 52 -4.69 11.41 17.04
N ASP A 53 -4.86 12.05 18.19
CA ASP A 53 -6.18 12.19 18.83
C ASP A 53 -7.12 13.05 17.97
N ALA A 54 -8.37 13.16 18.37
CA ALA A 54 -9.35 13.96 17.64
C ALA A 54 -8.89 15.41 17.44
N GLN A 55 -8.29 16.01 18.47
CA GLN A 55 -7.86 17.41 18.42
C GLN A 55 -6.66 17.60 17.48
N ALA A 56 -5.73 16.64 17.46
CA ALA A 56 -4.62 16.65 16.52
C ALA A 56 -5.09 16.48 15.07
N ALA A 57 -6.11 15.64 14.83
CA ALA A 57 -6.70 15.45 13.51
C ALA A 57 -7.39 16.72 12.99
N PHE A 58 -8.11 17.45 13.86
CA PHE A 58 -8.74 18.74 13.51
C PHE A 58 -7.73 19.84 13.21
N ARG A 59 -6.52 19.76 13.74
CA ARG A 59 -5.42 20.67 13.36
C ARG A 59 -4.75 20.25 12.05
N LEU A 60 -4.52 18.95 11.86
CA LEU A 60 -3.78 18.43 10.73
C LEU A 60 -4.60 18.51 9.41
N ALA A 61 -5.91 18.30 9.45
CA ALA A 61 -6.73 18.29 8.26
C ALA A 61 -6.69 19.62 7.48
N PRO A 62 -6.87 20.80 8.12
CA PRO A 62 -6.70 22.08 7.44
C PRO A 62 -5.30 22.32 6.86
N GLU A 63 -4.25 21.91 7.57
CA GLU A 63 -2.87 22.04 7.11
C GLU A 63 -2.62 21.22 5.85
N LEU A 64 -3.15 19.99 5.79
CA LEU A 64 -3.05 19.12 4.62
C LEU A 64 -3.84 19.67 3.42
N VAL A 65 -5.02 20.25 3.67
CA VAL A 65 -5.81 20.91 2.62
C VAL A 65 -5.04 22.10 2.07
N ALA A 66 -4.56 23.01 2.93
CA ALA A 66 -3.82 24.19 2.53
C ALA A 66 -2.57 23.83 1.71
N ALA A 67 -1.77 22.86 2.18
CA ALA A 67 -0.59 22.41 1.48
C ALA A 67 -0.91 21.85 0.07
N ARG A 68 -2.04 21.14 -0.10
CA ARG A 68 -2.45 20.64 -1.42
C ARG A 68 -2.87 21.77 -2.34
N PHE A 69 -3.64 22.74 -1.88
CA PHE A 69 -3.99 23.91 -2.69
C PHE A 69 -2.77 24.71 -3.13
N GLU A 70 -1.81 24.91 -2.23
CA GLU A 70 -0.58 25.64 -2.51
C GLU A 70 0.31 24.87 -3.49
N VAL A 71 0.68 23.65 -3.14
CA VAL A 71 1.66 22.87 -3.89
C VAL A 71 1.12 22.42 -5.24
N LEU A 72 -0.12 21.86 -5.27
CA LEU A 72 -0.72 21.41 -6.52
C LEU A 72 -1.15 22.59 -7.39
N GLY A 73 -1.64 23.68 -6.78
CA GLY A 73 -1.97 24.92 -7.49
C GLY A 73 -0.77 25.53 -8.22
N ALA A 74 0.44 25.35 -7.68
CA ALA A 74 1.68 25.78 -8.33
C ALA A 74 2.21 24.76 -9.36
N ALA A 75 2.02 23.46 -9.13
CA ALA A 75 2.62 22.40 -9.95
C ALA A 75 1.73 21.93 -11.12
N ALA A 76 0.41 22.03 -11.00
CA ALA A 76 -0.53 21.47 -11.97
C ALA A 76 -0.99 22.38 -13.13
N PRO A 77 -0.69 23.70 -13.22
CA PRO A 77 -1.18 24.53 -14.33
C PRO A 77 -0.73 24.07 -15.73
N GLU A 78 0.34 23.31 -15.84
CA GLU A 78 0.85 22.78 -17.10
C GLU A 78 0.51 21.27 -17.28
N CYS A 79 -0.35 20.71 -16.40
CA CYS A 79 -0.75 19.31 -16.47
C CYS A 79 -2.10 19.17 -17.17
N ASP A 80 -2.26 18.08 -17.93
CA ASP A 80 -3.51 17.75 -18.64
C ASP A 80 -4.44 16.86 -17.81
N ALA A 81 -3.96 16.27 -16.72
CA ALA A 81 -4.76 15.47 -15.79
C ALA A 81 -4.12 15.42 -14.40
N LEU A 82 -4.93 15.22 -13.36
CA LEU A 82 -4.48 15.03 -11.99
C LEU A 82 -5.00 13.70 -11.44
N LEU A 83 -4.08 12.81 -11.06
CA LEU A 83 -4.42 11.59 -10.36
C LEU A 83 -3.95 11.68 -8.90
N ALA A 84 -4.85 11.44 -7.98
CA ALA A 84 -4.54 11.42 -6.55
C ALA A 84 -4.71 10.04 -5.95
N THR A 85 -3.90 9.74 -4.93
CA THR A 85 -3.97 8.50 -4.15
C THR A 85 -3.84 8.81 -2.66
N GLY A 86 -4.21 7.85 -1.83
CA GLY A 86 -4.18 7.98 -0.38
C GLY A 86 -5.58 7.91 0.25
N LEU A 87 -5.66 8.08 1.57
CA LEU A 87 -6.90 7.86 2.31
C LEU A 87 -7.99 8.88 2.00
N LEU A 88 -7.63 10.14 1.86
CA LEU A 88 -8.54 11.22 1.49
C LEU A 88 -7.72 12.44 1.00
N PRO A 89 -7.45 12.56 -0.29
CA PRO A 89 -6.66 13.68 -0.83
C PRO A 89 -7.52 14.94 -1.07
N ALA A 90 -8.23 15.43 -0.02
CA ALA A 90 -9.05 16.64 -0.08
C ALA A 90 -8.19 17.86 -0.47
N GLY A 91 -8.65 18.62 -1.46
CA GLY A 91 -7.92 19.71 -2.11
C GLY A 91 -7.38 19.37 -3.49
N ALA A 92 -7.12 18.09 -3.80
CA ALA A 92 -6.56 17.70 -5.09
C ALA A 92 -7.59 17.83 -6.24
N ARG A 93 -8.82 17.34 -6.03
CA ARG A 93 -9.91 17.49 -7.03
C ARG A 93 -10.27 18.95 -7.26
N ASP A 94 -10.18 19.76 -6.22
CA ASP A 94 -10.49 21.20 -6.27
C ASP A 94 -9.53 21.96 -7.18
N VAL A 95 -8.25 21.61 -7.14
CA VAL A 95 -7.26 22.18 -8.08
C VAL A 95 -7.53 21.74 -9.50
N ALA A 96 -7.82 20.44 -9.72
CA ALA A 96 -8.17 19.95 -11.06
C ALA A 96 -9.43 20.64 -11.61
N GLU A 97 -10.49 20.79 -10.78
CA GLU A 97 -11.73 21.50 -11.15
C GLU A 97 -11.46 22.96 -11.53
N LYS A 98 -10.60 23.65 -10.77
CA LYS A 98 -10.21 25.03 -11.07
C LYS A 98 -9.47 25.16 -12.39
N LEU A 99 -8.65 24.19 -12.73
CA LEU A 99 -7.88 24.16 -13.97
C LEU A 99 -8.68 23.61 -15.16
N GLY A 100 -9.85 23.00 -14.91
CA GLY A 100 -10.66 22.36 -15.95
C GLY A 100 -10.04 21.08 -16.50
N ILE A 101 -9.19 20.38 -15.73
CA ILE A 101 -8.55 19.14 -16.12
C ILE A 101 -9.20 17.92 -15.44
N PRO A 102 -9.15 16.72 -16.06
CA PRO A 102 -9.64 15.50 -15.45
C PRO A 102 -9.00 15.19 -14.09
N TYR A 103 -9.83 14.70 -13.17
CA TYR A 103 -9.38 14.19 -11.87
C TYR A 103 -9.70 12.71 -11.71
N VAL A 104 -8.73 11.94 -11.22
CA VAL A 104 -8.89 10.52 -10.90
C VAL A 104 -8.47 10.28 -9.47
N LEU A 105 -9.31 9.61 -8.67
CA LEU A 105 -8.89 9.00 -7.42
C LEU A 105 -8.48 7.56 -7.69
N ALA A 106 -7.30 7.15 -7.22
CA ALA A 106 -6.85 5.77 -7.28
C ALA A 106 -6.54 5.22 -5.88
N GLY A 107 -7.02 4.02 -5.61
CA GLY A 107 -6.72 3.25 -4.39
C GLY A 107 -6.04 1.94 -4.71
N PHE A 108 -5.46 1.31 -3.68
CA PHE A 108 -4.87 -0.03 -3.77
C PHE A 108 -5.77 -1.12 -3.16
N HIS A 109 -6.91 -0.71 -2.62
CA HIS A 109 -7.97 -1.55 -2.04
C HIS A 109 -9.30 -0.78 -2.03
N THR A 110 -10.41 -1.50 -1.88
CA THR A 110 -11.75 -0.88 -1.83
C THR A 110 -12.24 -0.58 -0.40
N MET A 111 -11.48 -0.92 0.64
CA MET A 111 -11.91 -0.75 2.04
C MET A 111 -12.11 0.72 2.46
N GLY A 112 -11.54 1.66 1.73
CA GLY A 112 -11.75 3.10 1.93
C GLY A 112 -13.01 3.63 1.24
N LEU A 113 -13.68 2.82 0.42
CA LEU A 113 -14.84 3.20 -0.37
C LEU A 113 -16.15 2.72 0.29
N PRO A 114 -17.27 3.45 0.14
CA PRO A 114 -18.56 3.03 0.68
C PRO A 114 -18.95 1.61 0.29
N SER A 115 -19.41 0.83 1.27
CA SER A 115 -19.67 -0.60 1.10
C SER A 115 -20.78 -1.10 2.02
N ARG A 116 -21.55 -2.09 1.55
CA ARG A 116 -22.51 -2.85 2.37
C ARG A 116 -21.86 -4.06 3.06
N HIS A 117 -20.60 -4.37 2.72
CA HIS A 117 -19.94 -5.61 3.14
C HIS A 117 -18.93 -5.39 4.27
N PHE A 118 -18.45 -4.16 4.44
CA PHE A 118 -17.51 -3.83 5.51
C PHE A 118 -17.69 -2.38 5.99
N ARG A 119 -17.32 -2.17 7.24
CA ARG A 119 -17.40 -0.86 7.88
C ARG A 119 -16.27 0.06 7.41
N PRO A 120 -16.47 1.39 7.48
CA PRO A 120 -15.42 2.35 7.24
C PRO A 120 -14.26 2.18 8.23
N GLY A 121 -13.05 2.49 7.78
CA GLY A 121 -11.89 2.61 8.67
C GLY A 121 -12.12 3.68 9.75
N ARG A 122 -11.65 3.41 10.96
CA ARG A 122 -11.80 4.37 12.07
C ARG A 122 -10.98 5.64 11.80
N ARG A 123 -11.64 6.79 11.84
CA ARG A 123 -10.98 8.10 11.81
C ARG A 123 -10.71 8.59 13.24
N PRO A 124 -9.66 9.41 13.44
CA PRO A 124 -9.41 9.99 14.76
C PRO A 124 -10.63 10.72 15.31
N GLY A 125 -10.96 10.44 16.58
CA GLY A 125 -12.09 11.04 17.29
C GLY A 125 -13.47 10.53 16.86
N THR A 126 -13.57 9.45 16.09
CA THR A 126 -14.84 8.76 15.87
C THR A 126 -15.18 7.96 17.12
N PRO A 127 -16.39 8.13 17.72
CA PRO A 127 -16.85 7.30 18.81
C PRO A 127 -16.82 5.80 18.44
N SER A 128 -16.60 4.94 19.43
CA SER A 128 -16.76 3.51 19.21
C SER A 128 -18.23 3.19 19.00
N SER A 129 -18.61 2.81 17.82
CA SER A 129 -19.96 2.32 17.48
C SER A 129 -19.91 0.81 17.27
N GLU A 130 -19.35 0.09 18.25
CA GLU A 130 -19.20 -1.38 18.17
C GLU A 130 -20.56 -2.10 18.05
N ASP A 131 -21.60 -1.49 18.61
CA ASP A 131 -22.96 -2.00 18.57
C ASP A 131 -23.69 -1.76 17.23
N GLU A 132 -23.18 -0.83 16.38
CA GLU A 132 -23.79 -0.55 15.06
C GLU A 132 -23.35 -1.61 14.05
N THR A 133 -24.31 -2.31 13.48
CA THR A 133 -24.11 -3.38 12.49
C THR A 133 -24.56 -3.00 11.09
N ASP A 134 -25.29 -1.90 10.93
CA ASP A 134 -25.64 -1.35 9.61
C ASP A 134 -24.47 -0.55 9.03
N TYR A 135 -23.79 -1.14 8.08
CA TYR A 135 -22.64 -0.48 7.45
C TYR A 135 -23.03 0.76 6.66
N GLN A 136 -24.24 0.87 6.17
CA GLN A 136 -24.68 2.10 5.48
C GLN A 136 -24.76 3.28 6.46
N VAL A 137 -25.28 3.04 7.66
CA VAL A 137 -25.29 4.03 8.75
C VAL A 137 -23.89 4.45 9.12
N LEU A 138 -22.98 3.48 9.26
CA LEU A 138 -21.56 3.77 9.57
C LEU A 138 -20.89 4.58 8.47
N TRP A 139 -21.16 4.30 7.19
CA TRP A 139 -20.63 5.08 6.08
C TRP A 139 -21.24 6.50 5.99
N GLN A 140 -22.48 6.70 6.39
CA GLN A 140 -23.06 8.04 6.52
C GLN A 140 -22.39 8.84 7.65
N GLN A 141 -22.14 8.20 8.80
CA GLN A 141 -21.40 8.79 9.91
C GLN A 141 -19.96 9.14 9.50
N ASP A 142 -19.31 8.29 8.69
CA ASP A 142 -17.98 8.57 8.14
C ASP A 142 -17.98 9.80 7.22
N ALA A 143 -19.00 9.95 6.35
CA ALA A 143 -19.12 11.13 5.50
C ALA A 143 -19.26 12.41 6.34
N GLN A 144 -20.12 12.38 7.37
CA GLN A 144 -20.26 13.51 8.28
C GLN A 144 -18.94 13.83 8.99
N ARG A 145 -18.23 12.81 9.45
CA ARG A 145 -16.93 13.00 10.11
C ARG A 145 -15.89 13.61 9.17
N VAL A 146 -15.88 13.20 7.90
CA VAL A 146 -15.03 13.82 6.87
C VAL A 146 -15.40 15.30 6.68
N ASN A 147 -16.69 15.62 6.63
CA ASN A 147 -17.14 17.00 6.52
C ASN A 147 -16.70 17.85 7.71
N ASP A 148 -16.81 17.32 8.94
CA ASP A 148 -16.36 18.03 10.15
C ASP A 148 -14.86 18.31 10.12
N LEU A 149 -14.06 17.37 9.64
CA LEU A 149 -12.59 17.48 9.62
C LEU A 149 -12.10 18.41 8.49
N TYR A 150 -12.63 18.27 7.29
CA TYR A 150 -12.06 18.88 6.10
C TYR A 150 -12.93 19.99 5.51
N GLY A 151 -14.26 19.93 5.69
CA GLY A 151 -15.23 20.82 5.03
C GLY A 151 -14.98 22.31 5.22
N PRO A 152 -14.76 22.80 6.46
CA PRO A 152 -14.54 24.23 6.67
C PRO A 152 -13.29 24.75 5.95
N ALA A 153 -12.17 24.04 6.02
CA ALA A 153 -10.94 24.42 5.36
C ALA A 153 -11.05 24.31 3.84
N LEU A 154 -11.60 23.18 3.34
CA LEU A 154 -11.80 22.97 1.92
C LEU A 154 -12.66 24.08 1.30
N ASN A 155 -13.82 24.36 1.87
CA ASN A 155 -14.76 25.35 1.34
C ASN A 155 -14.21 26.78 1.45
N SER A 156 -13.37 27.09 2.45
CA SER A 156 -12.65 28.36 2.53
C SER A 156 -11.69 28.54 1.36
N HIS A 157 -10.89 27.51 1.04
CA HIS A 157 -9.97 27.55 -0.10
C HIS A 157 -10.72 27.57 -1.44
N ARG A 158 -11.82 26.80 -1.58
CA ARG A 158 -12.67 26.82 -2.78
C ARG A 158 -13.22 28.22 -3.06
N ALA A 159 -13.74 28.88 -2.02
CA ALA A 159 -14.23 30.26 -2.14
C ALA A 159 -13.14 31.23 -2.59
N ALA A 160 -11.91 31.08 -2.05
CA ALA A 160 -10.76 31.92 -2.40
C ALA A 160 -10.35 31.78 -3.88
N ILE A 161 -10.58 30.63 -4.50
CA ILE A 161 -10.30 30.40 -5.93
C ILE A 161 -11.55 30.49 -6.83
N GLY A 162 -12.71 30.89 -6.27
CA GLY A 162 -13.95 31.15 -7.00
C GLY A 162 -14.75 29.90 -7.35
N LEU A 163 -14.59 28.81 -6.60
CA LEU A 163 -15.41 27.60 -6.74
C LEU A 163 -16.56 27.57 -5.72
N PRO A 164 -17.72 26.96 -6.06
CA PRO A 164 -18.82 26.78 -5.12
C PRO A 164 -18.46 25.82 -3.98
N PRO A 165 -19.13 25.90 -2.83
CA PRO A 165 -18.89 24.97 -1.73
C PRO A 165 -19.27 23.53 -2.09
N VAL A 166 -18.66 22.57 -1.36
CA VAL A 166 -18.95 21.14 -1.43
C VAL A 166 -19.64 20.71 -0.13
N ASP A 167 -20.81 20.07 -0.25
CA ASP A 167 -21.61 19.62 0.92
C ASP A 167 -21.14 18.27 1.46
N ASN A 168 -20.68 17.35 0.60
CA ASN A 168 -20.16 16.05 0.96
C ASN A 168 -18.74 15.88 0.42
N VAL A 169 -17.76 16.23 1.25
CA VAL A 169 -16.33 16.22 0.90
C VAL A 169 -15.85 14.81 0.55
N ARG A 170 -16.33 13.79 1.26
CA ARG A 170 -15.90 12.41 1.00
C ARG A 170 -16.30 11.97 -0.40
N ASP A 171 -17.58 12.07 -0.74
CA ASP A 171 -18.09 11.58 -2.01
C ASP A 171 -17.60 12.44 -3.17
N TYR A 172 -17.42 13.73 -2.94
CA TYR A 172 -16.76 14.62 -3.90
C TYR A 172 -15.34 14.16 -4.22
N VAL A 173 -14.50 13.87 -3.21
CA VAL A 173 -13.12 13.42 -3.40
C VAL A 173 -13.06 12.04 -4.05
N PHE A 174 -13.97 11.13 -3.68
CA PHE A 174 -13.97 9.75 -4.18
C PHE A 174 -14.40 9.63 -5.63
N THR A 175 -15.25 10.54 -6.11
CA THR A 175 -15.92 10.44 -7.42
C THR A 175 -16.85 9.21 -7.52
N ASP A 176 -17.59 9.10 -8.61
CA ASP A 176 -18.43 7.93 -8.88
C ASP A 176 -17.63 6.76 -9.49
N ARG A 177 -16.45 7.06 -10.04
CA ARG A 177 -15.60 6.09 -10.76
C ARG A 177 -14.16 6.13 -10.30
N PRO A 178 -13.87 5.77 -9.04
CA PRO A 178 -12.49 5.66 -8.57
C PRO A 178 -11.77 4.49 -9.24
N TRP A 179 -10.44 4.60 -9.37
CA TRP A 179 -9.63 3.52 -9.89
C TRP A 179 -9.10 2.62 -8.77
N LEU A 180 -8.92 1.34 -9.10
CA LEU A 180 -8.33 0.34 -8.21
C LEU A 180 -7.06 -0.24 -8.85
N ALA A 181 -5.93 0.09 -8.24
CA ALA A 181 -4.59 -0.38 -8.62
C ALA A 181 -4.24 -1.71 -7.92
N ALA A 182 -5.09 -2.71 -8.07
CA ALA A 182 -4.91 -4.04 -7.50
C ALA A 182 -5.29 -5.12 -8.52
N ASP A 183 -4.58 -6.23 -8.50
CA ASP A 183 -4.87 -7.38 -9.33
C ASP A 183 -6.23 -7.98 -8.99
N PRO A 184 -7.11 -8.30 -9.97
CA PRO A 184 -8.45 -8.81 -9.71
C PRO A 184 -8.48 -10.20 -9.05
N VAL A 185 -7.42 -11.01 -9.19
CA VAL A 185 -7.30 -12.27 -8.47
C VAL A 185 -6.99 -12.04 -7.01
N LEU A 186 -6.11 -11.07 -6.72
CA LEU A 186 -5.70 -10.75 -5.35
C LEU A 186 -6.69 -9.84 -4.62
N TRP A 187 -7.38 -8.98 -5.35
CA TRP A 187 -8.41 -8.09 -4.81
C TRP A 187 -9.63 -8.04 -5.73
N PRO A 188 -10.53 -9.02 -5.69
CA PRO A 188 -11.77 -8.98 -6.47
C PRO A 188 -12.65 -7.83 -5.97
N SER A 189 -12.80 -6.76 -6.78
CA SER A 189 -13.54 -5.55 -6.38
C SER A 189 -15.04 -5.63 -6.64
N LYS A 190 -15.47 -6.53 -7.54
CA LYS A 190 -16.86 -6.59 -7.98
C LYS A 190 -17.81 -6.88 -6.82
N GLY A 191 -18.72 -5.96 -6.58
CA GLY A 191 -19.72 -6.06 -5.52
C GLY A 191 -19.23 -5.69 -4.12
N LEU A 192 -17.95 -5.33 -3.94
CA LEU A 192 -17.42 -4.92 -2.63
C LEU A 192 -17.68 -3.45 -2.28
N THR A 193 -18.04 -2.62 -3.26
CA THR A 193 -18.40 -1.22 -3.09
C THR A 193 -19.61 -0.87 -3.94
N GLU A 194 -20.27 0.23 -3.63
CA GLU A 194 -21.41 0.76 -4.40
C GLU A 194 -20.96 1.65 -5.57
N LEU A 195 -19.67 2.00 -5.64
CA LEU A 195 -19.12 2.84 -6.70
C LEU A 195 -18.74 2.01 -7.95
N ASP A 196 -18.75 2.64 -9.11
CA ASP A 196 -18.31 2.06 -10.39
C ASP A 196 -16.78 2.04 -10.46
N VAL A 197 -16.15 1.09 -9.79
CA VAL A 197 -14.69 0.98 -9.68
C VAL A 197 -14.08 0.52 -11.00
N VAL A 198 -13.14 1.30 -11.53
CA VAL A 198 -12.31 0.92 -12.67
C VAL A 198 -11.08 0.17 -12.17
N GLN A 199 -11.09 -1.16 -12.26
CA GLN A 199 -9.96 -1.98 -11.82
C GLN A 199 -8.91 -2.10 -12.91
N THR A 200 -7.74 -1.49 -12.70
CA THR A 200 -6.66 -1.40 -13.69
C THR A 200 -5.61 -2.51 -13.58
N GLY A 201 -5.64 -3.30 -12.51
CA GLY A 201 -4.54 -4.18 -12.14
C GLY A 201 -3.49 -3.48 -11.27
N ALA A 202 -2.55 -4.24 -10.73
CA ALA A 202 -1.51 -3.70 -9.84
C ALA A 202 -0.49 -2.84 -10.61
N TRP A 203 -0.14 -1.66 -10.06
CA TRP A 203 0.86 -0.76 -10.65
C TRP A 203 2.26 -1.12 -10.18
N ILE A 204 2.84 -2.09 -10.85
CA ILE A 204 4.17 -2.59 -10.53
C ILE A 204 5.21 -1.69 -11.18
N LEU A 205 6.19 -1.26 -10.39
CA LEU A 205 7.39 -0.63 -10.90
C LEU A 205 8.39 -1.75 -11.22
N PRO A 206 8.81 -1.94 -12.48
CA PRO A 206 9.86 -2.90 -12.80
C PRO A 206 11.15 -2.60 -12.04
N ASP A 207 11.82 -3.63 -11.56
CA ASP A 207 13.11 -3.52 -10.86
C ASP A 207 14.12 -4.45 -11.51
N ASP A 208 15.05 -3.88 -12.30
CA ASP A 208 16.08 -4.61 -13.03
C ASP A 208 17.42 -4.67 -12.29
N ARG A 209 17.46 -4.18 -11.04
CA ARG A 209 18.70 -4.21 -10.25
C ARG A 209 19.12 -5.65 -9.99
N PRO A 210 20.40 -5.99 -10.18
CA PRO A 210 20.91 -7.29 -9.76
C PRO A 210 20.83 -7.43 -8.24
N LEU A 211 20.80 -8.66 -7.76
CA LEU A 211 20.97 -8.94 -6.34
C LEU A 211 22.42 -8.64 -5.93
N PRO A 212 22.68 -8.19 -4.69
CA PRO A 212 24.02 -8.03 -4.16
C PRO A 212 24.81 -9.34 -4.22
N ALA A 213 26.09 -9.30 -4.58
CA ALA A 213 26.92 -10.48 -4.75
C ALA A 213 27.01 -11.38 -3.49
N GLU A 214 27.03 -10.75 -2.31
CA GLU A 214 27.02 -11.48 -1.03
C GLU A 214 25.69 -12.23 -0.81
N LEU A 215 24.57 -11.62 -1.20
CA LEU A 215 23.26 -12.27 -1.16
C LEU A 215 23.19 -13.42 -2.17
N GLU A 216 23.68 -13.23 -3.39
CA GLU A 216 23.78 -14.30 -4.39
C GLU A 216 24.59 -15.49 -3.85
N SER A 217 25.74 -15.23 -3.27
CA SER A 217 26.58 -16.26 -2.64
C SER A 217 25.84 -17.00 -1.52
N PHE A 218 25.10 -16.27 -0.67
CA PHE A 218 24.26 -16.89 0.35
C PHE A 218 23.16 -17.77 -0.26
N LEU A 219 22.47 -17.30 -1.30
CA LEU A 219 21.41 -18.06 -1.95
C LEU A 219 21.92 -19.34 -2.61
N ASP A 220 23.10 -19.29 -3.22
CA ASP A 220 23.74 -20.43 -3.91
C ASP A 220 24.35 -21.46 -2.95
N ALA A 221 24.65 -21.08 -1.71
CA ALA A 221 25.32 -21.93 -0.72
C ALA A 221 24.44 -23.06 -0.16
N GLY A 222 23.14 -23.13 -0.50
CA GLY A 222 22.29 -24.21 -0.02
C GLY A 222 20.81 -24.06 -0.41
N GLU A 223 19.95 -24.80 0.28
CA GLU A 223 18.52 -24.81 0.03
C GLU A 223 17.89 -23.39 0.10
N PRO A 224 16.82 -23.10 -0.69
CA PRO A 224 16.17 -21.81 -0.66
C PRO A 224 15.77 -21.37 0.75
N PRO A 225 16.18 -20.16 1.18
CA PRO A 225 15.83 -19.64 2.51
C PRO A 225 14.37 -19.23 2.60
N VAL A 226 13.88 -18.98 3.81
CA VAL A 226 12.65 -18.24 4.06
C VAL A 226 12.98 -16.75 4.20
N TYR A 227 12.34 -15.92 3.39
CA TYR A 227 12.42 -14.46 3.53
C TYR A 227 11.49 -13.98 4.64
N VAL A 228 11.98 -13.08 5.49
CA VAL A 228 11.20 -12.43 6.54
C VAL A 228 11.37 -10.92 6.45
N GLY A 229 10.28 -10.17 6.27
CA GLY A 229 10.36 -8.71 6.17
C GLY A 229 9.04 -8.01 6.47
N PHE A 230 9.09 -7.00 7.35
CA PHE A 230 7.92 -6.22 7.76
C PHE A 230 7.89 -4.79 7.17
N GLY A 231 8.81 -4.48 6.24
CA GLY A 231 8.84 -3.22 5.50
C GLY A 231 8.90 -1.99 6.40
N SER A 232 7.95 -1.06 6.23
CA SER A 232 7.85 0.19 6.99
C SER A 232 7.05 0.09 8.30
N MET A 233 6.68 -1.14 8.75
CA MET A 233 5.81 -1.35 9.91
C MET A 233 6.54 -1.30 11.27
N ALA A 234 7.64 -0.57 11.37
CA ALA A 234 8.50 -0.49 12.57
C ALA A 234 7.74 -0.23 13.88
N ALA A 235 6.74 0.65 13.86
CA ALA A 235 5.98 1.02 15.06
C ALA A 235 4.98 -0.08 15.53
N TYR A 236 4.72 -1.07 14.70
CA TYR A 236 3.71 -2.11 14.94
C TYR A 236 4.33 -3.50 15.17
N VAL A 237 5.61 -3.64 14.90
CA VAL A 237 6.32 -4.92 15.01
C VAL A 237 6.88 -5.07 16.42
N SER A 238 6.71 -6.26 17.02
CA SER A 238 7.29 -6.59 18.33
C SER A 238 8.81 -6.51 18.29
N THR A 239 9.42 -6.05 19.38
CA THR A 239 10.90 -6.01 19.54
C THR A 239 11.53 -7.39 19.41
N ASP A 240 10.80 -8.46 19.71
CA ASP A 240 11.27 -9.85 19.65
C ASP A 240 11.03 -10.53 18.30
N ILE A 241 10.42 -9.85 17.34
CA ILE A 241 9.99 -10.49 16.09
C ILE A 241 11.13 -11.13 15.31
N ALA A 242 12.32 -10.51 15.32
CA ALA A 242 13.49 -11.08 14.64
C ALA A 242 13.86 -12.44 15.24
N ARG A 243 13.92 -12.53 16.58
CA ARG A 243 14.21 -13.78 17.29
C ARG A 243 13.14 -14.83 17.01
N VAL A 244 11.86 -14.49 17.17
CA VAL A 244 10.74 -15.39 16.92
C VAL A 244 10.79 -15.90 15.47
N ALA A 245 11.03 -15.05 14.51
CA ALA A 245 11.08 -15.43 13.10
C ALA A 245 12.27 -16.34 12.79
N ILE A 246 13.48 -16.00 13.27
CA ILE A 246 14.69 -16.80 13.03
C ILE A 246 14.52 -18.20 13.66
N GLU A 247 14.11 -18.28 14.92
CA GLU A 247 13.90 -19.56 15.62
C GLU A 247 12.83 -20.41 14.94
N SER A 248 11.69 -19.80 14.51
CA SER A 248 10.61 -20.51 13.83
C SER A 248 11.01 -21.05 12.46
N VAL A 249 11.81 -20.29 11.70
CA VAL A 249 12.33 -20.76 10.40
C VAL A 249 13.35 -21.87 10.58
N ARG A 250 14.26 -21.74 11.55
CA ARG A 250 15.23 -22.80 11.91
C ARG A 250 14.56 -24.10 12.35
N ALA A 251 13.42 -23.99 13.08
CA ALA A 251 12.61 -25.15 13.46
C ALA A 251 12.04 -25.92 12.25
N GLN A 252 11.93 -25.27 11.08
CA GLN A 252 11.54 -25.91 9.82
C GLN A 252 12.77 -26.46 9.05
N GLY A 253 13.97 -26.42 9.61
CA GLY A 253 15.22 -26.83 8.94
C GLY A 253 15.60 -25.92 7.77
N ARG A 254 15.20 -24.63 7.82
CA ARG A 254 15.43 -23.67 6.73
C ARG A 254 16.37 -22.55 7.13
N ARG A 255 17.10 -22.03 6.15
CA ARG A 255 17.90 -20.81 6.29
C ARG A 255 16.99 -19.58 6.30
N VAL A 256 17.46 -18.50 6.93
CA VAL A 256 16.71 -17.26 7.10
C VAL A 256 17.31 -16.17 6.23
N LEU A 257 16.48 -15.47 5.49
CA LEU A 257 16.81 -14.20 4.84
C LEU A 257 16.01 -13.09 5.50
N LEU A 258 16.62 -12.31 6.37
CA LEU A 258 15.97 -11.30 7.17
C LEU A 258 16.12 -9.93 6.53
N ALA A 259 15.01 -9.29 6.15
CA ALA A 259 15.04 -7.91 5.69
C ALA A 259 15.04 -6.94 6.87
N ARG A 260 16.05 -6.07 6.93
CA ARG A 260 16.22 -5.07 7.99
C ARG A 260 14.99 -4.17 8.16
N GLY A 261 14.42 -3.70 7.04
CA GLY A 261 13.27 -2.79 7.04
C GLY A 261 13.49 -1.53 7.88
N TRP A 262 12.43 -0.78 8.10
CA TRP A 262 12.46 0.39 8.99
C TRP A 262 12.52 0.01 10.49
N ALA A 263 12.17 -1.24 10.84
CA ALA A 263 12.28 -1.76 12.20
C ALA A 263 13.73 -2.06 12.61
N GLY A 264 14.68 -2.03 11.68
CA GLY A 264 16.08 -2.28 11.96
C GLY A 264 16.35 -3.72 12.39
N LEU A 265 15.61 -4.71 11.85
CA LEU A 265 15.78 -6.12 12.20
C LEU A 265 17.22 -6.57 11.98
N SER A 266 17.73 -7.37 12.91
CA SER A 266 19.11 -7.89 12.89
C SER A 266 19.12 -9.37 13.25
N ALA A 267 20.20 -10.05 12.87
CA ALA A 267 20.47 -11.42 13.31
C ALA A 267 20.57 -11.48 14.84
N ILE A 268 20.28 -12.63 15.40
CA ILE A 268 20.33 -12.88 16.85
C ILE A 268 21.66 -13.54 17.28
N ASP A 269 22.42 -14.04 16.32
CA ASP A 269 23.70 -14.69 16.48
C ASP A 269 24.52 -14.59 15.18
N ASP A 270 25.74 -15.15 15.18
CA ASP A 270 26.67 -15.14 14.04
C ASP A 270 26.56 -16.42 13.18
N ALA A 271 25.44 -17.16 13.26
CA ALA A 271 25.28 -18.39 12.50
C ALA A 271 25.12 -18.12 10.99
N GLU A 272 25.80 -18.92 10.17
CA GLU A 272 25.83 -18.78 8.70
C GLU A 272 24.49 -19.07 8.00
N ASP A 273 23.51 -19.59 8.73
CA ASP A 273 22.18 -19.89 8.22
C ASP A 273 21.23 -18.67 8.19
N CYS A 274 21.69 -17.51 8.68
CA CYS A 274 20.92 -16.25 8.70
C CYS A 274 21.67 -15.14 7.98
N PHE A 275 21.06 -14.58 6.93
CA PHE A 275 21.59 -13.43 6.19
C PHE A 275 20.67 -12.22 6.35
N VAL A 276 21.24 -11.06 6.71
CA VAL A 276 20.48 -9.81 6.86
C VAL A 276 20.67 -8.94 5.63
N VAL A 277 19.56 -8.59 4.97
CA VAL A 277 19.57 -7.76 3.76
C VAL A 277 18.90 -6.41 4.00
N GLY A 278 19.38 -5.38 3.33
CA GLY A 278 18.74 -4.07 3.25
C GLY A 278 17.61 -4.02 2.23
N GLU A 279 17.42 -2.88 1.58
CA GLU A 279 16.50 -2.76 0.45
C GLU A 279 17.09 -3.51 -0.75
N VAL A 280 16.29 -4.38 -1.36
CA VAL A 280 16.72 -5.30 -2.41
C VAL A 280 15.62 -5.51 -3.44
N ASN A 281 15.99 -5.89 -4.67
CA ASN A 281 15.05 -6.26 -5.72
C ASN A 281 14.26 -7.53 -5.33
N GLN A 282 13.08 -7.32 -4.75
CA GLN A 282 12.19 -8.42 -4.35
C GLN A 282 11.65 -9.20 -5.55
N GLN A 283 11.54 -8.59 -6.73
CA GLN A 283 11.04 -9.28 -7.91
C GLN A 283 12.01 -10.38 -8.35
N ALA A 284 13.32 -10.12 -8.31
CA ALA A 284 14.34 -11.14 -8.57
C ALA A 284 14.48 -12.12 -7.39
N LEU A 285 14.46 -11.61 -6.16
CA LEU A 285 14.73 -12.40 -4.95
C LEU A 285 13.65 -13.44 -4.67
N PHE A 286 12.37 -13.12 -4.83
CA PHE A 286 11.29 -14.02 -4.42
C PHE A 286 11.21 -15.30 -5.23
N HIS A 287 11.79 -15.35 -6.42
CA HIS A 287 11.98 -16.60 -7.17
C HIS A 287 13.03 -17.54 -6.56
N ARG A 288 13.84 -17.04 -5.61
CA ARG A 288 14.97 -17.75 -4.99
C ARG A 288 14.70 -18.16 -3.53
N VAL A 289 13.48 -17.93 -3.01
CA VAL A 289 13.12 -18.25 -1.61
C VAL A 289 12.06 -19.35 -1.53
N ALA A 290 12.02 -20.04 -0.38
CA ALA A 290 11.05 -21.11 -0.14
C ALA A 290 9.67 -20.60 0.26
N ALA A 291 9.64 -19.52 1.04
CA ALA A 291 8.42 -18.81 1.46
C ALA A 291 8.77 -17.36 1.83
N VAL A 292 7.71 -16.51 1.90
CA VAL A 292 7.82 -15.10 2.29
C VAL A 292 6.95 -14.86 3.52
N VAL A 293 7.56 -14.44 4.63
CA VAL A 293 6.86 -13.96 5.84
C VAL A 293 6.83 -12.46 5.80
N HIS A 294 5.63 -11.85 5.81
CA HIS A 294 5.48 -10.40 5.70
C HIS A 294 4.19 -9.88 6.36
N HIS A 295 4.04 -8.56 6.42
CA HIS A 295 2.91 -7.89 7.07
C HIS A 295 1.62 -7.82 6.23
N GLY A 296 1.64 -8.16 4.95
CA GLY A 296 0.46 -8.09 4.09
C GLY A 296 0.28 -6.76 3.35
N GLY A 297 1.34 -6.00 3.12
CA GLY A 297 1.26 -4.82 2.25
C GLY A 297 1.00 -5.23 0.80
N ALA A 298 0.16 -4.46 0.07
CA ALA A 298 -0.27 -4.74 -1.30
C ALA A 298 0.89 -5.06 -2.26
N GLY A 299 1.99 -4.30 -2.20
CA GLY A 299 3.16 -4.49 -3.06
C GLY A 299 3.87 -5.81 -2.82
N THR A 300 4.19 -6.13 -1.56
CA THR A 300 4.86 -7.39 -1.20
C THR A 300 3.98 -8.60 -1.50
N THR A 301 2.68 -8.53 -1.17
CA THR A 301 1.71 -9.59 -1.46
C THR A 301 1.64 -9.87 -2.97
N THR A 302 1.55 -8.80 -3.79
CA THR A 302 1.52 -8.93 -5.25
C THR A 302 2.82 -9.51 -5.80
N THR A 303 3.98 -9.03 -5.32
CA THR A 303 5.29 -9.51 -5.79
C THR A 303 5.50 -10.99 -5.44
N ALA A 304 5.16 -11.40 -4.21
CA ALA A 304 5.25 -12.80 -3.79
C ALA A 304 4.28 -13.70 -4.58
N SER A 305 3.05 -13.23 -4.84
CA SER A 305 2.07 -13.97 -5.65
C SER A 305 2.54 -14.15 -7.09
N ARG A 306 3.13 -13.11 -7.70
CA ARG A 306 3.70 -13.19 -9.06
C ARG A 306 4.90 -14.13 -9.14
N ALA A 307 5.72 -14.17 -8.10
CA ALA A 307 6.84 -15.10 -8.02
C ALA A 307 6.41 -16.56 -7.78
N GLY A 308 5.14 -16.81 -7.49
CA GLY A 308 4.63 -18.16 -7.19
C GLY A 308 5.20 -18.72 -5.89
N VAL A 309 5.58 -17.86 -4.95
CA VAL A 309 6.14 -18.27 -3.67
C VAL A 309 5.07 -18.26 -2.57
N PRO A 310 5.00 -19.29 -1.72
CA PRO A 310 4.07 -19.32 -0.59
C PRO A 310 4.32 -18.18 0.40
N GLN A 311 3.23 -17.72 1.03
CA GLN A 311 3.25 -16.58 1.92
C GLN A 311 2.76 -16.93 3.32
N VAL A 312 3.40 -16.38 4.35
CA VAL A 312 2.84 -16.27 5.70
C VAL A 312 2.58 -14.78 5.96
N VAL A 313 1.33 -14.39 6.03
CA VAL A 313 0.96 -13.00 6.23
C VAL A 313 0.61 -12.75 7.68
N VAL A 314 1.37 -11.87 8.36
CA VAL A 314 1.18 -11.44 9.75
C VAL A 314 0.62 -10.01 9.74
N PRO A 315 -0.70 -9.83 9.64
CA PRO A 315 -1.29 -8.51 9.43
C PRO A 315 -1.14 -7.63 10.68
N GLN A 316 -0.83 -6.34 10.48
CA GLN A 316 -0.64 -5.37 11.54
C GLN A 316 -1.79 -4.36 11.60
N ILE A 317 -2.16 -3.76 10.47
CA ILE A 317 -3.13 -2.66 10.40
C ILE A 317 -3.86 -2.61 9.04
N ALA A 318 -4.90 -1.80 8.97
CA ALA A 318 -5.59 -1.32 7.76
C ALA A 318 -6.13 -2.45 6.86
N ASP A 319 -5.66 -2.53 5.62
CA ASP A 319 -6.05 -3.48 4.59
C ASP A 319 -5.35 -4.85 4.72
N GLN A 320 -4.31 -4.93 5.52
CA GLN A 320 -3.47 -6.13 5.64
C GLN A 320 -4.23 -7.40 6.05
N PRO A 321 -5.24 -7.36 6.96
CA PRO A 321 -6.05 -8.54 7.25
C PRO A 321 -6.81 -9.10 6.04
N HIS A 322 -7.23 -8.22 5.11
CA HIS A 322 -7.91 -8.64 3.88
C HIS A 322 -6.94 -9.31 2.90
N TRP A 323 -5.73 -8.75 2.75
CA TRP A 323 -4.68 -9.39 1.96
C TRP A 323 -4.31 -10.77 2.53
N ALA A 324 -4.19 -10.88 3.87
CA ALA A 324 -3.94 -12.14 4.55
C ALA A 324 -5.04 -13.17 4.29
N ALA A 325 -6.31 -12.78 4.49
CA ALA A 325 -7.46 -13.64 4.23
C ALA A 325 -7.49 -14.10 2.76
N ARG A 326 -7.19 -13.20 1.82
CA ARG A 326 -7.16 -13.53 0.39
C ARG A 326 -6.06 -14.51 0.02
N VAL A 327 -4.86 -14.36 0.60
CA VAL A 327 -3.75 -15.30 0.44
C VAL A 327 -4.15 -16.69 0.91
N ALA A 328 -4.83 -16.79 2.06
CA ALA A 328 -5.32 -18.06 2.60
C ALA A 328 -6.45 -18.65 1.74
N GLU A 329 -7.43 -17.83 1.32
CA GLU A 329 -8.54 -18.26 0.45
C GLU A 329 -8.05 -18.83 -0.89
N LEU A 330 -7.03 -18.21 -1.49
CA LEU A 330 -6.40 -18.69 -2.72
C LEU A 330 -5.58 -19.96 -2.51
N GLY A 331 -5.31 -20.36 -1.27
CA GLY A 331 -4.46 -21.49 -0.94
C GLY A 331 -2.98 -21.29 -1.28
N ILE A 332 -2.54 -20.02 -1.38
CA ILE A 332 -1.15 -19.65 -1.72
C ILE A 332 -0.32 -19.29 -0.48
N GLY A 333 -0.86 -19.51 0.71
CA GLY A 333 -0.20 -19.21 1.97
C GLY A 333 -1.14 -19.26 3.16
N VAL A 334 -0.70 -18.67 4.26
CA VAL A 334 -1.38 -18.67 5.56
C VAL A 334 -1.61 -17.25 6.05
N ALA A 335 -2.82 -16.95 6.50
CA ALA A 335 -3.11 -15.77 7.31
C ALA A 335 -2.79 -16.09 8.77
N HIS A 336 -1.80 -15.41 9.36
CA HIS A 336 -1.51 -15.58 10.78
C HIS A 336 -2.56 -14.91 11.63
N GLU A 337 -2.98 -15.57 12.71
CA GLU A 337 -3.92 -14.99 13.68
C GLU A 337 -3.21 -13.94 14.55
N GLY A 338 -3.72 -12.70 14.48
CA GLY A 338 -3.19 -11.57 15.23
C GLY A 338 -1.88 -11.02 14.69
N SER A 339 -1.47 -9.90 15.26
CA SER A 339 -0.33 -9.09 14.80
C SER A 339 1.01 -9.44 15.48
N THR A 340 0.98 -10.27 16.52
CA THR A 340 2.17 -10.61 17.32
C THR A 340 2.35 -12.13 17.33
N PRO A 341 3.15 -12.70 16.41
CA PRO A 341 3.39 -14.13 16.36
C PRO A 341 4.23 -14.61 17.55
N THR A 342 3.93 -15.82 18.00
CA THR A 342 4.77 -16.61 18.91
C THR A 342 5.60 -17.60 18.10
N GLY A 343 6.63 -18.20 18.72
CA GLY A 343 7.41 -19.28 18.09
C GLY A 343 6.52 -20.42 17.58
N ASP A 344 5.58 -20.88 18.40
CA ASP A 344 4.66 -21.97 18.04
C ASP A 344 3.72 -21.58 16.89
N SER A 345 3.08 -20.41 16.98
CA SER A 345 2.13 -19.97 15.95
C SER A 345 2.79 -19.71 14.61
N LEU A 346 3.98 -19.13 14.61
CA LEU A 346 4.71 -18.86 13.37
C LEU A 346 5.30 -20.16 12.77
N SER A 347 5.79 -21.08 13.61
CA SER A 347 6.26 -22.39 13.16
C SER A 347 5.14 -23.20 12.52
N ALA A 348 3.94 -23.20 13.10
CA ALA A 348 2.77 -23.86 12.52
C ALA A 348 2.36 -23.24 11.17
N ALA A 349 2.34 -21.90 11.07
CA ALA A 349 2.05 -21.20 9.83
C ALA A 349 3.10 -21.48 8.74
N LEU A 350 4.38 -21.51 9.10
CA LEU A 350 5.48 -21.87 8.20
C LEU A 350 5.39 -23.30 7.69
N ALA A 351 5.07 -24.26 8.56
CA ALA A 351 4.89 -25.66 8.16
C ALA A 351 3.80 -25.79 7.11
N ALA A 352 2.67 -25.10 7.28
CA ALA A 352 1.58 -25.10 6.31
C ALA A 352 1.94 -24.36 5.00
N ALA A 353 2.63 -23.24 5.08
CA ALA A 353 3.07 -22.49 3.90
C ALA A 353 4.11 -23.27 3.07
N LEU A 354 5.02 -23.99 3.73
CA LEU A 354 6.06 -24.79 3.08
C LEU A 354 5.56 -26.14 2.53
N ALA A 355 4.29 -26.49 2.77
CA ALA A 355 3.68 -27.72 2.25
C ALA A 355 3.72 -27.75 0.70
N PRO A 356 4.01 -28.91 0.06
CA PRO A 356 4.08 -29.03 -1.39
C PRO A 356 2.82 -28.54 -2.11
N GLU A 357 1.65 -28.75 -1.53
CA GLU A 357 0.35 -28.34 -2.06
C GLU A 357 0.23 -26.82 -2.13
N THR A 358 0.64 -26.13 -1.08
CA THR A 358 0.64 -24.66 -1.01
C THR A 358 1.58 -24.08 -2.07
N ARG A 359 2.77 -24.68 -2.22
CA ARG A 359 3.75 -24.27 -3.24
C ARG A 359 3.21 -24.50 -4.67
N ALA A 360 2.61 -25.65 -4.93
CA ALA A 360 2.02 -25.95 -6.22
C ALA A 360 0.89 -24.98 -6.56
N ARG A 361 0.06 -24.67 -5.58
CA ARG A 361 -1.04 -23.71 -5.72
C ARG A 361 -0.53 -22.29 -5.97
N ALA A 362 0.51 -21.85 -5.24
CA ALA A 362 1.15 -20.56 -5.45
C ALA A 362 1.70 -20.42 -6.88
N GLY A 363 2.38 -21.46 -7.38
CA GLY A 363 2.84 -21.50 -8.77
C GLY A 363 1.71 -21.42 -9.80
N THR A 364 0.58 -22.07 -9.55
CA THR A 364 -0.60 -22.00 -10.43
C THR A 364 -1.20 -20.59 -10.45
N VAL A 365 -1.38 -19.98 -9.29
CA VAL A 365 -1.95 -18.62 -9.16
C VAL A 365 -1.05 -17.58 -9.79
N ALA A 366 0.27 -17.72 -9.69
CA ALA A 366 1.24 -16.80 -10.29
C ALA A 366 0.98 -16.54 -11.78
N GLY A 367 0.61 -17.59 -12.53
CA GLY A 367 0.29 -17.48 -13.95
C GLY A 367 -1.01 -16.71 -14.26
N THR A 368 -1.81 -16.37 -13.25
CA THR A 368 -3.06 -15.61 -13.41
C THR A 368 -2.94 -14.15 -13.02
N ILE A 369 -1.82 -13.75 -12.36
CA ILE A 369 -1.61 -12.38 -11.90
C ILE A 369 -1.18 -11.50 -13.07
N GLN A 370 -1.90 -10.40 -13.27
CA GLN A 370 -1.61 -9.43 -14.33
C GLN A 370 -0.36 -8.60 -14.00
N SER A 371 0.42 -8.27 -15.02
CA SER A 371 1.66 -7.50 -14.87
C SER A 371 1.62 -6.11 -15.52
N ASP A 372 0.60 -5.81 -16.29
CA ASP A 372 0.46 -4.61 -17.12
C ASP A 372 -0.45 -3.52 -16.54
N GLY A 373 -0.89 -3.66 -15.29
CA GLY A 373 -1.85 -2.73 -14.67
C GLY A 373 -1.42 -1.27 -14.70
N ALA A 374 -0.13 -0.98 -14.57
CA ALA A 374 0.39 0.39 -14.71
C ALA A 374 0.22 0.92 -16.15
N THR A 375 0.47 0.11 -17.15
CA THR A 375 0.30 0.47 -18.57
C THR A 375 -1.17 0.65 -18.93
N VAL A 376 -2.06 -0.22 -18.41
CA VAL A 376 -3.52 -0.07 -18.56
C VAL A 376 -3.97 1.25 -17.97
N ALA A 377 -3.57 1.56 -16.75
CA ALA A 377 -3.90 2.82 -16.09
C ALA A 377 -3.34 4.03 -16.84
N ALA A 378 -2.10 3.96 -17.34
CA ALA A 378 -1.48 5.03 -18.09
C ALA A 378 -2.26 5.34 -19.38
N LYS A 379 -2.66 4.34 -20.15
CA LYS A 379 -3.49 4.53 -21.36
C LYS A 379 -4.83 5.16 -21.05
N LEU A 380 -5.52 4.67 -20.00
CA LEU A 380 -6.79 5.24 -19.57
C LEU A 380 -6.65 6.71 -19.13
N LEU A 381 -5.55 7.07 -18.46
CA LEU A 381 -5.32 8.45 -18.05
C LEU A 381 -5.04 9.36 -19.24
N LEU A 382 -4.27 8.90 -20.22
CA LEU A 382 -4.00 9.63 -21.47
C LEU A 382 -5.29 9.83 -22.29
N ASP A 383 -6.14 8.81 -22.37
CA ASP A 383 -7.44 8.91 -23.04
C ASP A 383 -8.35 9.96 -22.37
N LEU A 384 -8.33 10.07 -21.05
CA LEU A 384 -9.06 11.10 -20.29
C LEU A 384 -8.48 12.50 -20.51
N ALA A 385 -7.17 12.63 -20.56
CA ALA A 385 -6.47 13.90 -20.77
C ALA A 385 -6.64 14.44 -22.20
N GLY A 386 -6.89 13.57 -23.19
CA GLY A 386 -7.11 13.92 -24.58
C GLY A 386 -8.56 14.28 -24.96
N GLN A 387 -9.51 14.17 -24.01
CA GLN A 387 -10.94 14.53 -24.20
C GLN A 387 -11.18 16.00 -23.83
#